data_9ec2ea3485d006479b931e1f00beaec2
#
_entry.id   9ec2ea3485d006479b931e1f00beaec2
#
_cell.length_a   1.000
_cell.length_b   1.000
_cell.length_c   1.000
_cell.angle_alpha   90.00
_cell.angle_beta   90.00
_cell.angle_gamma   90.00
#
_symmetry.space_group_name_H-M   'P 1'
#
loop_
_entity.id
_entity.type
_entity.pdbx_description
1 polymer ?
#
loop_
_entity_poly.entity_id
_entity_poly.type
_entity_poly.pdbx_seq_one_letter_code
_entity_poly.pdbx_strand_id
1 'polypeptide(L)'
;MATELTWHDVLAEEKQQPYFVNTLHTVAGERQSGMTIYPPQKDVFNAFRFTELGDVKVVILAQDPYHGPGQAHGLAFSVRPGIATPPSLLNMYKELEATIPGFMRPTHGYLESWARQGVLLLNTVLTVRAGQAHSHASLGWETFTDKVISLINQHREGVVFLLWGSHAQKKGAIIDTQRHHVLKAPHPSPLSAHRGFFGCNHFVLANEWLEQRGEKPIDWMPILPVESE
;
A
#
# COMPACT_ATOMS: atom_id res chain seq x y z
N MET A 1 7.59 -5.13 29.21
CA MET A 1 7.63 -5.17 27.74
C MET A 1 6.24 -4.94 27.20
N ALA A 2 6.07 -3.93 26.38
CA ALA A 2 4.81 -3.77 25.68
C ALA A 2 4.66 -4.94 24.71
N THR A 3 3.54 -5.67 24.80
CA THR A 3 3.16 -6.66 23.79
C THR A 3 3.00 -5.91 22.46
N GLU A 4 3.71 -6.33 21.42
CA GLU A 4 3.54 -5.78 20.10
C GLU A 4 2.12 -6.02 19.62
N LEU A 5 1.43 -4.94 19.25
CA LEU A 5 0.08 -5.03 18.69
C LEU A 5 0.14 -5.63 17.29
N THR A 6 -0.73 -6.59 17.04
CA THR A 6 -0.86 -7.22 15.73
C THR A 6 -2.15 -6.78 15.06
N TRP A 7 -2.21 -6.93 13.74
CA TRP A 7 -3.46 -6.72 13.01
C TRP A 7 -4.56 -7.64 13.51
N HIS A 8 -4.22 -8.89 13.85
CA HIS A 8 -5.18 -9.83 14.41
C HIS A 8 -5.83 -9.28 15.68
N ASP A 9 -5.05 -8.73 16.60
CA ASP A 9 -5.56 -8.19 17.85
C ASP A 9 -6.55 -7.06 17.63
N VAL A 10 -6.26 -6.13 16.71
CA VAL A 10 -7.03 -4.90 16.55
C VAL A 10 -8.16 -5.01 15.52
N LEU A 11 -8.10 -6.01 14.61
CA LEU A 11 -9.08 -6.19 13.55
C LEU A 11 -10.05 -7.34 13.77
N ALA A 12 -9.87 -8.14 14.83
CA ALA A 12 -10.70 -9.33 15.06
C ALA A 12 -12.20 -8.99 15.12
N GLU A 13 -12.57 -7.95 15.87
CA GLU A 13 -13.97 -7.51 15.97
C GLU A 13 -14.48 -6.93 14.66
N GLU A 14 -13.65 -6.13 13.96
CA GLU A 14 -14.04 -5.52 12.69
C GLU A 14 -14.35 -6.57 11.63
N LYS A 15 -13.58 -7.68 11.61
CA LYS A 15 -13.79 -8.78 10.68
C LYS A 15 -15.07 -9.57 10.94
N GLN A 16 -15.74 -9.37 12.09
CA GLN A 16 -17.02 -9.96 12.40
C GLN A 16 -18.20 -9.06 12.03
N GLN A 17 -17.94 -7.81 11.63
CA GLN A 17 -18.98 -6.88 11.25
C GLN A 17 -19.71 -7.34 9.98
N PRO A 18 -21.04 -7.15 9.90
CA PRO A 18 -21.82 -7.60 8.75
C PRO A 18 -21.32 -7.06 7.41
N TYR A 19 -20.89 -5.81 7.34
CA TYR A 19 -20.40 -5.25 6.08
C TYR A 19 -19.16 -6.01 5.57
N PHE A 20 -18.25 -6.41 6.47
CA PHE A 20 -17.04 -7.12 6.13
C PHE A 20 -17.36 -8.55 5.68
N VAL A 21 -18.18 -9.25 6.46
CA VAL A 21 -18.63 -10.61 6.11
C VAL A 21 -19.33 -10.61 4.77
N ASN A 22 -20.23 -9.63 4.53
CA ASN A 22 -20.95 -9.52 3.26
C ASN A 22 -20.01 -9.22 2.10
N THR A 23 -18.99 -8.40 2.29
CA THR A 23 -17.97 -8.13 1.27
C THR A 23 -17.24 -9.41 0.89
N LEU A 24 -16.78 -10.18 1.88
CA LEU A 24 -16.10 -11.46 1.62
C LEU A 24 -17.02 -12.45 0.89
N HIS A 25 -18.29 -12.55 1.28
CA HIS A 25 -19.27 -13.41 0.64
C HIS A 25 -19.54 -13.01 -0.80
N THR A 26 -19.66 -11.73 -1.08
CA THR A 26 -19.86 -11.21 -2.43
C THR A 26 -18.68 -11.56 -3.33
N VAL A 27 -17.47 -11.31 -2.88
CA VAL A 27 -16.24 -11.64 -3.65
C VAL A 27 -16.13 -13.14 -3.90
N ALA A 28 -16.35 -13.95 -2.85
CA ALA A 28 -16.33 -15.42 -2.98
C ALA A 28 -17.39 -15.92 -3.95
N GLY A 29 -18.59 -15.36 -3.89
CA GLY A 29 -19.68 -15.72 -4.81
C GLY A 29 -19.36 -15.38 -6.27
N GLU A 30 -18.73 -14.25 -6.53
CA GLU A 30 -18.28 -13.89 -7.87
C GLU A 30 -17.22 -14.85 -8.38
N ARG A 31 -16.24 -15.22 -7.54
CA ARG A 31 -15.22 -16.21 -7.91
C ARG A 31 -15.85 -17.57 -8.24
N GLN A 32 -16.80 -18.02 -7.43
CA GLN A 32 -17.51 -19.29 -7.64
C GLN A 32 -18.36 -19.26 -8.90
N SER A 33 -18.88 -18.11 -9.30
CA SER A 33 -19.67 -17.96 -10.53
C SER A 33 -18.80 -17.93 -11.79
N GLY A 34 -17.48 -18.00 -11.67
CA GLY A 34 -16.56 -18.01 -12.80
C GLY A 34 -15.99 -16.64 -13.16
N MET A 35 -16.28 -15.59 -12.39
CA MET A 35 -15.66 -14.27 -12.61
C MET A 35 -14.20 -14.31 -12.18
N THR A 36 -13.34 -13.68 -13.00
CA THR A 36 -11.95 -13.50 -12.63
C THR A 36 -11.83 -12.25 -11.75
N ILE A 37 -11.34 -12.44 -10.53
CA ILE A 37 -11.14 -11.40 -9.52
C ILE A 37 -9.65 -11.31 -9.20
N TYR A 38 -9.12 -10.10 -9.13
CA TYR A 38 -7.75 -9.85 -8.73
C TYR A 38 -7.70 -9.13 -7.37
N PRO A 39 -6.66 -9.36 -6.59
CA PRO A 39 -5.63 -10.41 -6.72
C PRO A 39 -6.22 -11.80 -6.44
N PRO A 40 -5.44 -12.87 -6.65
CA PRO A 40 -5.85 -14.21 -6.21
C PRO A 40 -6.22 -14.20 -4.73
N GLN A 41 -7.16 -15.07 -4.33
CA GLN A 41 -7.70 -15.07 -2.96
C GLN A 41 -6.62 -15.14 -1.89
N LYS A 42 -5.58 -15.93 -2.11
CA LYS A 42 -4.45 -16.07 -1.17
C LYS A 42 -3.66 -14.78 -0.95
N ASP A 43 -3.75 -13.81 -1.88
CA ASP A 43 -2.93 -12.60 -1.87
C ASP A 43 -3.68 -11.35 -1.40
N VAL A 44 -5.01 -11.42 -1.21
CA VAL A 44 -5.85 -10.26 -0.92
C VAL A 44 -5.35 -9.45 0.29
N PHE A 45 -4.86 -10.12 1.32
CA PHE A 45 -4.40 -9.49 2.56
C PHE A 45 -2.88 -9.44 2.72
N ASN A 46 -2.12 -9.54 1.62
CA ASN A 46 -0.66 -9.58 1.69
C ASN A 46 -0.03 -8.34 2.32
N ALA A 47 -0.63 -7.16 2.15
CA ALA A 47 -0.10 -5.95 2.78
C ALA A 47 0.01 -6.11 4.30
N PHE A 48 -0.97 -6.76 4.92
CA PHE A 48 -1.00 -7.01 6.35
C PHE A 48 -0.07 -8.16 6.78
N ARG A 49 0.10 -9.15 5.91
CA ARG A 49 1.02 -10.28 6.19
C ARG A 49 2.47 -9.86 6.17
N PHE A 50 2.84 -9.03 5.20
CA PHE A 50 4.23 -8.61 5.05
C PHE A 50 4.62 -7.46 5.97
N THR A 51 3.65 -6.70 6.46
CA THR A 51 3.89 -5.56 7.34
C THR A 51 2.91 -5.61 8.52
N GLU A 52 3.39 -6.08 9.66
CA GLU A 52 2.59 -6.13 10.88
C GLU A 52 2.35 -4.71 11.42
N LEU A 53 1.27 -4.51 12.17
CA LEU A 53 0.92 -3.20 12.74
C LEU A 53 2.08 -2.57 13.51
N GLY A 54 2.75 -3.35 14.36
CA GLY A 54 3.90 -2.88 15.16
C GLY A 54 5.11 -2.49 14.31
N ASP A 55 5.20 -2.98 13.07
CA ASP A 55 6.33 -2.74 12.18
C ASP A 55 6.09 -1.62 11.17
N VAL A 56 4.88 -1.07 11.10
CA VAL A 56 4.55 -0.03 10.13
C VAL A 56 5.38 1.23 10.38
N LYS A 57 6.18 1.64 9.42
CA LYS A 57 6.97 2.87 9.43
C LYS A 57 6.46 3.91 8.44
N VAL A 58 6.04 3.44 7.28
CA VAL A 58 5.55 4.27 6.17
C VAL A 58 4.27 3.64 5.64
N VAL A 59 3.28 4.47 5.34
CA VAL A 59 2.04 4.04 4.68
C VAL A 59 1.95 4.72 3.32
N ILE A 60 1.76 3.93 2.27
CA ILE A 60 1.47 4.42 0.92
C ILE A 60 0.10 3.90 0.53
N LEU A 61 -0.82 4.81 0.22
CA LEU A 61 -2.19 4.47 -0.16
C LEU A 61 -2.36 4.51 -1.67
N ALA A 62 -3.03 3.50 -2.21
CA ALA A 62 -3.51 3.48 -3.59
C ALA A 62 -4.99 3.16 -3.59
N GLN A 63 -5.64 3.16 -4.74
CA GLN A 63 -7.09 2.97 -4.84
C GLN A 63 -7.45 1.51 -5.07
N ASP A 64 -7.40 1.06 -6.31
CA ASP A 64 -7.75 -0.31 -6.70
C ASP A 64 -6.50 -1.17 -6.94
N PRO A 65 -6.60 -2.50 -6.80
CA PRO A 65 -5.59 -3.39 -7.39
C PRO A 65 -5.53 -3.23 -8.91
N TYR A 66 -4.42 -3.60 -9.51
CA TYR A 66 -4.34 -3.73 -10.97
C TYR A 66 -5.35 -4.77 -11.45
N HIS A 67 -6.02 -4.48 -12.57
CA HIS A 67 -7.06 -5.33 -13.13
C HIS A 67 -6.64 -6.12 -14.37
N GLY A 68 -5.35 -6.10 -14.69
CA GLY A 68 -4.77 -6.91 -15.77
C GLY A 68 -4.26 -8.27 -15.26
N PRO A 69 -4.14 -9.25 -16.17
CA PRO A 69 -3.72 -10.60 -15.79
C PRO A 69 -2.32 -10.61 -15.14
N GLY A 70 -2.17 -11.34 -14.05
CA GLY A 70 -0.89 -11.59 -13.41
C GLY A 70 -0.25 -10.41 -12.70
N GLN A 71 -0.89 -9.24 -12.66
CA GLN A 71 -0.29 -8.03 -12.07
C GLN A 71 -0.42 -7.97 -10.55
N ALA A 72 -1.66 -7.94 -10.04
CA ALA A 72 -1.94 -7.71 -8.62
C ALA A 72 -1.56 -8.91 -7.75
N HIS A 73 -0.95 -8.62 -6.58
CA HIS A 73 -0.62 -9.65 -5.59
C HIS A 73 -0.81 -9.14 -4.15
N GLY A 74 -1.63 -8.10 -3.96
CA GLY A 74 -2.01 -7.61 -2.63
C GLY A 74 -1.15 -6.48 -2.07
N LEU A 75 -0.18 -5.97 -2.82
CA LEU A 75 0.63 -4.81 -2.45
C LEU A 75 0.38 -3.68 -3.44
N ALA A 76 0.00 -2.50 -2.92
CA ALA A 76 -0.23 -1.32 -3.75
C ALA A 76 0.99 -0.99 -4.61
N PHE A 77 0.77 -0.60 -5.87
CA PHE A 77 1.77 -0.26 -6.89
C PHE A 77 2.65 -1.41 -7.36
N SER A 78 2.76 -2.48 -6.61
CA SER A 78 3.62 -3.62 -6.92
C SER A 78 2.98 -4.55 -7.94
N VAL A 79 3.83 -5.12 -8.82
CA VAL A 79 3.43 -6.21 -9.72
C VAL A 79 4.33 -7.41 -9.48
N ARG A 80 3.87 -8.60 -9.90
CA ARG A 80 4.66 -9.82 -9.78
C ARG A 80 5.92 -9.74 -10.63
N PRO A 81 6.98 -10.46 -10.24
CA PRO A 81 8.16 -10.60 -11.11
C PRO A 81 7.78 -11.10 -12.50
N GLY A 82 8.43 -10.57 -13.53
CA GLY A 82 8.16 -10.94 -14.92
C GLY A 82 7.03 -10.15 -15.59
N ILE A 83 6.32 -9.32 -14.84
CA ILE A 83 5.26 -8.45 -15.36
C ILE A 83 5.88 -7.05 -15.60
N ALA A 84 5.48 -6.43 -16.72
CA ALA A 84 5.95 -5.08 -17.04
C ALA A 84 5.63 -4.09 -15.92
N THR A 85 6.61 -3.26 -15.56
CA THR A 85 6.43 -2.25 -14.51
C THR A 85 5.40 -1.21 -14.95
N PRO A 86 4.32 -1.00 -14.19
CA PRO A 86 3.27 -0.06 -14.55
C PRO A 86 3.73 1.40 -14.58
N PRO A 87 3.04 2.26 -15.35
CA PRO A 87 3.47 3.66 -15.53
C PRO A 87 3.63 4.47 -14.25
N SER A 88 2.72 4.32 -13.29
CA SER A 88 2.83 5.03 -12.00
C SER A 88 4.07 4.59 -11.23
N LEU A 89 4.36 3.30 -11.22
CA LEU A 89 5.56 2.77 -10.55
C LEU A 89 6.84 3.20 -11.27
N LEU A 90 6.84 3.27 -12.60
CA LEU A 90 7.97 3.83 -13.35
C LEU A 90 8.23 5.28 -12.94
N ASN A 91 7.20 6.08 -12.72
CA ASN A 91 7.35 7.45 -12.26
C ASN A 91 7.88 7.51 -10.82
N MET A 92 7.47 6.58 -9.96
CA MET A 92 8.07 6.44 -8.62
C MET A 92 9.57 6.13 -8.73
N TYR A 93 9.96 5.25 -9.64
CA TYR A 93 11.38 4.94 -9.87
C TYR A 93 12.16 6.15 -10.41
N LYS A 94 11.55 6.96 -11.28
CA LYS A 94 12.17 8.20 -11.75
C LYS A 94 12.45 9.18 -10.61
N GLU A 95 11.51 9.34 -9.70
CA GLU A 95 11.70 10.19 -8.52
C GLU A 95 12.81 9.63 -7.61
N LEU A 96 12.84 8.32 -7.42
CA LEU A 96 13.87 7.64 -6.64
C LEU A 96 15.27 7.83 -7.28
N GLU A 97 15.37 7.67 -8.60
CA GLU A 97 16.64 7.91 -9.32
C GLU A 97 17.14 9.35 -9.14
N ALA A 98 16.23 10.31 -9.14
CA ALA A 98 16.56 11.72 -9.02
C ALA A 98 16.97 12.13 -7.59
N THR A 99 16.53 11.40 -6.57
CA THR A 99 16.61 11.87 -5.17
C THR A 99 17.38 10.96 -4.22
N ILE A 100 17.47 9.66 -4.52
CA ILE A 100 18.19 8.70 -3.68
C ILE A 100 19.54 8.39 -4.32
N PRO A 101 20.66 8.78 -3.68
CA PRO A 101 21.99 8.49 -4.23
C PRO A 101 22.19 6.99 -4.43
N GLY A 102 22.67 6.61 -5.62
CA GLY A 102 22.95 5.22 -5.95
C GLY A 102 21.73 4.39 -6.35
N PHE A 103 20.52 4.95 -6.35
CA PHE A 103 19.35 4.21 -6.80
C PHE A 103 19.46 3.92 -8.30
N MET A 104 19.35 2.66 -8.65
CA MET A 104 19.34 2.18 -10.04
C MET A 104 17.99 1.52 -10.31
N ARG A 105 17.30 1.99 -11.36
CA ARG A 105 15.98 1.46 -11.70
C ARG A 105 16.05 -0.05 -11.89
N PRO A 106 15.28 -0.84 -11.11
CA PRO A 106 15.26 -2.29 -11.32
C PRO A 106 14.49 -2.64 -12.59
N THR A 107 14.72 -3.85 -13.09
CA THR A 107 14.01 -4.38 -14.27
C THR A 107 12.65 -4.98 -13.90
N HIS A 108 12.30 -5.00 -12.62
CA HIS A 108 11.04 -5.54 -12.11
C HIS A 108 10.26 -4.49 -11.31
N GLY A 109 8.99 -4.75 -11.08
CA GLY A 109 8.12 -3.91 -10.25
C GLY A 109 7.64 -4.59 -8.98
N TYR A 110 8.43 -5.48 -8.38
CA TYR A 110 8.04 -6.27 -7.22
C TYR A 110 8.56 -5.62 -5.94
N LEU A 111 7.64 -5.16 -5.08
CA LEU A 111 7.96 -4.30 -3.93
C LEU A 111 7.88 -5.00 -2.57
N GLU A 112 7.93 -6.33 -2.53
CA GLU A 112 7.89 -7.07 -1.26
C GLU A 112 8.99 -6.61 -0.30
N SER A 113 10.19 -6.27 -0.80
CA SER A 113 11.29 -5.82 0.06
C SER A 113 10.99 -4.50 0.77
N TRP A 114 10.14 -3.65 0.19
CA TRP A 114 9.65 -2.45 0.88
C TRP A 114 8.72 -2.86 2.03
N ALA A 115 7.76 -3.74 1.75
CA ALA A 115 6.79 -4.19 2.74
C ALA A 115 7.48 -4.86 3.94
N ARG A 116 8.51 -5.67 3.69
CA ARG A 116 9.29 -6.34 4.74
C ARG A 116 10.04 -5.38 5.64
N GLN A 117 10.27 -4.15 5.19
CA GLN A 117 10.94 -3.11 5.98
C GLN A 117 9.97 -2.21 6.74
N GLY A 118 8.67 -2.42 6.62
CA GLY A 118 7.67 -1.61 7.32
C GLY A 118 6.94 -0.61 6.43
N VAL A 119 7.00 -0.75 5.11
CA VAL A 119 6.19 0.06 4.19
C VAL A 119 4.88 -0.66 3.94
N LEU A 120 3.80 -0.16 4.52
CA LEU A 120 2.46 -0.69 4.28
C LEU A 120 1.94 -0.17 2.93
N LEU A 121 1.93 -1.05 1.94
CA LEU A 121 1.46 -0.75 0.59
C LEU A 121 -0.01 -1.13 0.49
N LEU A 122 -0.89 -0.20 0.81
CA LEU A 122 -2.30 -0.47 1.03
C LEU A 122 -3.18 0.08 -0.09
N ASN A 123 -3.85 -0.80 -0.82
CA ASN A 123 -4.99 -0.42 -1.66
C ASN A 123 -6.20 -0.17 -0.76
N THR A 124 -6.96 0.89 -1.02
CA THR A 124 -8.16 1.20 -0.22
C THR A 124 -9.34 0.30 -0.59
N VAL A 125 -9.32 -0.29 -1.77
CA VAL A 125 -10.21 -1.36 -2.22
C VAL A 125 -9.33 -2.58 -2.50
N LEU A 126 -9.62 -3.72 -1.89
CA LEU A 126 -8.67 -4.84 -1.88
C LEU A 126 -8.88 -5.86 -3.00
N THR A 127 -9.98 -5.78 -3.74
CA THR A 127 -10.27 -6.65 -4.88
C THR A 127 -10.83 -5.86 -6.05
N VAL A 128 -10.76 -6.46 -7.24
CA VAL A 128 -11.28 -5.86 -8.47
C VAL A 128 -11.64 -6.98 -9.46
N ARG A 129 -12.69 -6.77 -10.26
CA ARG A 129 -12.98 -7.68 -11.39
C ARG A 129 -11.99 -7.43 -12.51
N ALA A 130 -11.57 -8.50 -13.17
CA ALA A 130 -10.66 -8.42 -14.32
C ALA A 130 -11.14 -7.41 -15.36
N GLY A 131 -10.27 -6.49 -15.75
CA GLY A 131 -10.55 -5.49 -16.77
C GLY A 131 -11.55 -4.41 -16.39
N GLN A 132 -12.04 -4.37 -15.15
CA GLN A 132 -13.10 -3.45 -14.72
C GLN A 132 -12.65 -2.63 -13.51
N ALA A 133 -11.96 -1.52 -13.78
CA ALA A 133 -11.55 -0.59 -12.72
C ALA A 133 -12.75 -0.15 -11.88
N HIS A 134 -12.55 -0.01 -10.58
CA HIS A 134 -13.55 0.44 -9.59
C HIS A 134 -14.76 -0.50 -9.45
N SER A 135 -14.72 -1.70 -10.00
CA SER A 135 -15.86 -2.65 -9.96
C SER A 135 -16.25 -3.10 -8.55
N HIS A 136 -15.33 -3.06 -7.60
CA HIS A 136 -15.59 -3.42 -6.19
C HIS A 136 -15.55 -2.23 -5.23
N ALA A 137 -15.54 -1.00 -5.74
CA ALA A 137 -15.43 0.20 -4.91
C ALA A 137 -16.58 0.38 -3.91
N SER A 138 -17.76 -0.18 -4.20
CA SER A 138 -18.96 -0.04 -3.35
C SER A 138 -19.23 -1.25 -2.43
N LEU A 139 -18.34 -2.26 -2.39
CA LEU A 139 -18.62 -3.47 -1.62
C LEU A 139 -18.48 -3.32 -0.11
N GLY A 140 -17.61 -2.45 0.36
CA GLY A 140 -17.33 -2.30 1.78
C GLY A 140 -15.84 -2.32 2.13
N TRP A 141 -14.96 -2.55 1.15
CA TRP A 141 -13.52 -2.49 1.38
C TRP A 141 -13.06 -1.15 1.93
N GLU A 142 -13.65 -0.03 1.47
CA GLU A 142 -13.25 1.28 1.94
C GLU A 142 -13.58 1.52 3.41
N THR A 143 -14.70 1.00 3.90
CA THR A 143 -15.02 1.03 5.33
C THR A 143 -13.96 0.27 6.14
N PHE A 144 -13.54 -0.88 5.65
CA PHE A 144 -12.49 -1.68 6.30
C PHE A 144 -11.14 -0.95 6.30
N THR A 145 -10.73 -0.40 5.17
CA THR A 145 -9.43 0.30 5.08
C THR A 145 -9.44 1.64 5.80
N ASP A 146 -10.59 2.31 5.91
CA ASP A 146 -10.75 3.47 6.82
C ASP A 146 -10.47 3.07 8.27
N LYS A 147 -10.98 1.91 8.69
CA LYS A 147 -10.71 1.38 10.03
C LYS A 147 -9.22 1.07 10.22
N VAL A 148 -8.58 0.48 9.21
CA VAL A 148 -7.14 0.21 9.25
C VAL A 148 -6.34 1.49 9.49
N ILE A 149 -6.62 2.54 8.74
CA ILE A 149 -5.93 3.84 8.89
C ILE A 149 -6.19 4.43 10.27
N SER A 150 -7.44 4.37 10.76
CA SER A 150 -7.81 4.82 12.09
C SER A 150 -7.03 4.09 13.18
N LEU A 151 -6.82 2.79 13.04
CA LEU A 151 -6.08 1.98 14.00
C LEU A 151 -4.59 2.29 14.00
N ILE A 152 -3.99 2.55 12.84
CA ILE A 152 -2.60 3.01 12.77
C ILE A 152 -2.48 4.36 13.47
N ASN A 153 -3.40 5.28 13.18
CA ASN A 153 -3.42 6.59 13.79
C ASN A 153 -3.50 6.53 15.32
N GLN A 154 -4.31 5.61 15.84
CA GLN A 154 -4.57 5.47 17.28
C GLN A 154 -3.44 4.74 18.01
N HIS A 155 -2.92 3.65 17.44
CA HIS A 155 -2.02 2.73 18.15
C HIS A 155 -0.54 2.96 17.89
N ARG A 156 -0.19 3.74 16.86
CA ARG A 156 1.19 3.99 16.50
C ARG A 156 1.56 5.45 16.70
N GLU A 157 2.85 5.74 16.69
CA GLU A 157 3.40 7.09 16.73
C GLU A 157 4.52 7.22 15.72
N GLY A 158 4.63 8.41 15.10
CA GLY A 158 5.73 8.69 14.19
C GLY A 158 5.69 7.95 12.87
N VAL A 159 4.53 7.49 12.42
CA VAL A 159 4.39 6.87 11.11
C VAL A 159 4.35 7.95 10.03
N VAL A 160 5.01 7.69 8.90
CA VAL A 160 4.99 8.58 7.74
C VAL A 160 3.89 8.13 6.78
N PHE A 161 2.98 9.04 6.45
CA PHE A 161 1.91 8.77 5.47
C PHE A 161 2.24 9.51 4.18
N LEU A 162 2.42 8.78 3.09
CA LEU A 162 2.62 9.34 1.75
C LEU A 162 1.27 9.32 1.03
N LEU A 163 0.65 10.49 0.90
CA LEU A 163 -0.69 10.64 0.34
C LEU A 163 -0.62 11.31 -1.03
N TRP A 164 -0.70 10.49 -2.07
CA TRP A 164 -0.55 10.92 -3.45
C TRP A 164 -1.90 10.99 -4.14
N GLY A 165 -2.31 12.21 -4.49
CA GLY A 165 -3.59 12.49 -5.14
C GLY A 165 -4.74 12.71 -4.16
N SER A 166 -5.85 13.21 -4.69
CA SER A 166 -6.99 13.64 -3.87
C SER A 166 -7.66 12.49 -3.12
N HIS A 167 -7.75 11.30 -3.71
CA HIS A 167 -8.36 10.14 -3.08
C HIS A 167 -7.61 9.75 -1.80
N ALA A 168 -6.27 9.59 -1.90
CA ALA A 168 -5.43 9.26 -0.75
C ALA A 168 -5.46 10.36 0.31
N GLN A 169 -5.46 11.62 -0.10
CA GLN A 169 -5.48 12.76 0.83
C GLN A 169 -6.81 12.84 1.59
N LYS A 170 -7.93 12.56 0.95
CA LYS A 170 -9.23 12.48 1.64
C LYS A 170 -9.26 11.32 2.63
N LYS A 171 -8.76 10.16 2.22
CA LYS A 171 -8.68 8.97 3.07
C LYS A 171 -7.85 9.24 4.32
N GLY A 172 -6.75 9.99 4.18
CA GLY A 172 -5.84 10.33 5.25
C GLY A 172 -6.23 11.56 6.08
N ALA A 173 -7.40 12.17 5.83
CA ALA A 173 -7.80 13.39 6.51
C ALA A 173 -7.96 13.22 8.03
N ILE A 174 -8.21 11.99 8.50
CA ILE A 174 -8.38 11.67 9.92
C ILE A 174 -7.08 11.56 10.70
N ILE A 175 -5.93 11.56 10.01
CA ILE A 175 -4.63 11.32 10.64
C ILE A 175 -4.23 12.52 11.50
N ASP A 176 -3.82 12.25 12.74
CA ASP A 176 -3.31 13.25 13.67
C ASP A 176 -1.89 13.66 13.26
N THR A 177 -1.76 14.87 12.71
CA THR A 177 -0.49 15.40 12.21
C THR A 177 0.47 15.81 13.31
N GLN A 178 0.04 15.82 14.56
CA GLN A 178 0.94 16.03 15.71
C GLN A 178 1.64 14.72 16.12
N ARG A 179 1.03 13.58 15.82
CA ARG A 179 1.58 12.27 16.15
C ARG A 179 2.30 11.60 14.98
N HIS A 180 1.90 11.90 13.77
CA HIS A 180 2.38 11.28 12.54
C HIS A 180 2.82 12.32 11.54
N HIS A 181 3.64 11.91 10.59
CA HIS A 181 4.15 12.77 9.53
C HIS A 181 3.40 12.53 8.23
N VAL A 182 2.62 13.51 7.79
CA VAL A 182 1.81 13.41 6.57
C VAL A 182 2.45 14.23 5.46
N LEU A 183 2.79 13.58 4.36
CA LEU A 183 3.36 14.20 3.16
C LEU A 183 2.37 14.05 2.00
N LYS A 184 2.07 15.16 1.33
CA LYS A 184 1.09 15.22 0.25
C LYS A 184 1.76 15.63 -1.05
N ALA A 185 1.36 14.99 -2.15
CA ALA A 185 1.80 15.33 -3.50
C ALA A 185 0.74 14.88 -4.51
N PRO A 186 0.78 15.37 -5.77
CA PRO A 186 -0.01 14.79 -6.83
C PRO A 186 0.32 13.30 -7.04
N HIS A 187 -0.59 12.56 -7.64
CA HIS A 187 -0.42 11.13 -7.90
C HIS A 187 0.72 10.89 -8.93
N PRO A 188 1.49 9.79 -8.78
CA PRO A 188 2.57 9.46 -9.73
C PRO A 188 2.08 9.01 -11.11
N SER A 189 0.78 8.90 -11.35
CA SER A 189 0.23 8.63 -12.68
C SER A 189 0.81 9.60 -13.73
N PRO A 190 1.05 9.12 -14.97
CA PRO A 190 1.46 10.01 -16.07
C PRO A 190 0.55 11.22 -16.27
N LEU A 191 -0.72 11.12 -15.85
CA LEU A 191 -1.70 12.22 -15.96
C LEU A 191 -1.42 13.37 -14.99
N SER A 192 -0.68 13.15 -13.91
CA SER A 192 -0.53 14.13 -12.81
C SER A 192 0.89 14.25 -12.26
N ALA A 193 1.80 13.35 -12.58
CA ALA A 193 3.15 13.32 -11.98
C ALA A 193 3.92 14.63 -12.19
N HIS A 194 3.76 15.26 -13.36
CA HIS A 194 4.43 16.51 -13.68
C HIS A 194 3.86 17.72 -12.93
N ARG A 195 2.74 17.56 -12.23
CA ARG A 195 2.11 18.63 -11.44
C ARG A 195 2.69 18.78 -10.04
N GLY A 196 3.70 17.99 -9.69
CA GLY A 196 4.36 18.09 -8.41
C GLY A 196 4.71 16.78 -7.71
N PHE A 197 4.46 15.62 -8.31
CA PHE A 197 5.01 14.36 -7.81
C PHE A 197 6.53 14.33 -8.05
N PHE A 198 6.96 14.62 -9.27
CA PHE A 198 8.38 14.78 -9.54
C PHE A 198 8.91 16.00 -8.78
N GLY A 199 9.92 15.80 -7.97
CA GLY A 199 10.49 16.81 -7.10
C GLY A 199 9.87 16.89 -5.72
N CYS A 200 8.86 16.07 -5.38
CA CYS A 200 8.25 16.08 -4.06
C CYS A 200 9.21 15.60 -2.95
N ASN A 201 10.22 14.83 -3.32
CA ASN A 201 11.28 14.36 -2.41
C ASN A 201 10.77 13.47 -1.26
N HIS A 202 9.62 12.84 -1.43
CA HIS A 202 8.95 12.10 -0.36
C HIS A 202 9.76 10.93 0.18
N PHE A 203 10.50 10.23 -0.68
CA PHE A 203 11.30 9.07 -0.24
C PHE A 203 12.47 9.49 0.65
N VAL A 204 13.11 10.61 0.33
CA VAL A 204 14.16 11.21 1.16
C VAL A 204 13.58 11.74 2.46
N LEU A 205 12.47 12.48 2.39
CA LEU A 205 11.82 13.07 3.57
C LEU A 205 11.33 12.00 4.54
N ALA A 206 10.80 10.89 4.03
CA ALA A 206 10.41 9.76 4.87
C ALA A 206 11.60 9.20 5.65
N ASN A 207 12.73 9.01 4.98
CA ASN A 207 13.95 8.50 5.63
C ASN A 207 14.55 9.49 6.63
N GLU A 208 14.55 10.79 6.31
CA GLU A 208 14.98 11.81 7.26
C GLU A 208 14.15 11.79 8.54
N TRP A 209 12.82 11.66 8.41
CA TRP A 209 11.94 11.55 9.56
C TRP A 209 12.26 10.32 10.41
N LEU A 210 12.44 9.16 9.77
CA LEU A 210 12.78 7.91 10.48
C LEU A 210 14.12 8.04 11.21
N GLU A 211 15.14 8.57 10.55
CA GLU A 211 16.46 8.76 11.15
C GLU A 211 16.43 9.70 12.35
N GLN A 212 15.68 10.80 12.26
CA GLN A 212 15.51 11.75 13.36
C GLN A 212 14.88 11.09 14.58
N ARG A 213 14.08 10.06 14.39
CA ARG A 213 13.44 9.29 15.46
C ARG A 213 14.27 8.10 15.92
N GLY A 214 15.48 7.93 15.41
CA GLY A 214 16.34 6.80 15.75
C GLY A 214 15.90 5.48 15.12
N GLU A 215 15.07 5.53 14.10
CA GLU A 215 14.59 4.35 13.38
C GLU A 215 15.41 4.12 12.12
N LYS A 216 15.54 2.86 11.73
CA LYS A 216 16.25 2.50 10.51
C LYS A 216 15.52 3.04 9.27
N PRO A 217 16.21 3.78 8.38
CA PRO A 217 15.59 4.25 7.14
C PRO A 217 15.25 3.08 6.22
N ILE A 218 14.35 3.35 5.28
CA ILE A 218 13.96 2.37 4.27
C ILE A 218 15.04 2.32 3.17
N ASP A 219 15.48 1.13 2.84
CA ASP A 219 16.24 0.88 1.60
C ASP A 219 15.22 0.78 0.46
N TRP A 220 15.12 1.87 -0.31
CA TRP A 220 14.12 1.98 -1.36
C TRP A 220 14.46 1.18 -2.63
N MET A 221 15.66 0.61 -2.72
CA MET A 221 16.04 -0.24 -3.87
C MET A 221 15.26 -1.56 -3.77
N PRO A 222 14.30 -1.83 -4.69
CA PRO A 222 13.55 -3.09 -4.64
C PRO A 222 14.46 -4.25 -5.03
N ILE A 223 14.45 -5.29 -4.21
CA ILE A 223 15.18 -6.52 -4.48
C ILE A 223 14.21 -7.70 -4.56
N LEU A 224 14.50 -8.62 -5.48
CA LEU A 224 13.73 -9.86 -5.56
C LEU A 224 14.11 -10.79 -4.40
N PRO A 225 13.14 -11.56 -3.86
CA PRO A 225 13.47 -12.56 -2.86
C PRO A 225 14.44 -13.60 -3.46
N VAL A 226 15.37 -14.08 -2.60
CA VAL A 226 16.28 -15.17 -3.00
C VAL A 226 15.42 -16.42 -3.17
N GLU A 227 15.49 -17.05 -4.35
CA GLU A 227 14.86 -18.36 -4.55
C GLU A 227 15.51 -19.35 -3.60
N SER A 228 14.72 -19.97 -2.73
CA SER A 228 15.20 -21.10 -1.93
C SER A 228 15.38 -22.30 -2.85
N GLU A 229 16.62 -22.79 -2.95
CA GLU A 229 16.90 -24.06 -3.63
C GLU A 229 16.18 -25.24 -2.96
#